data_0f1a02736e331cbb3bb09103dcd5eaa6
#
_entry.id   0f1a02736e331cbb3bb09103dcd5eaa6
#
_cell.length_a   1.000
_cell.length_b   1.000
_cell.length_c   1.000
_cell.angle_alpha   90.00
_cell.angle_beta   90.00
_cell.angle_gamma   90.00
#
_symmetry.space_group_name_H-M   'P 1'
#
loop_
_entity.id
_entity.type
_entity.pdbx_description
1 polymer ?
#
loop_
_entity_poly.entity_id
_entity_poly.type
_entity_poly.pdbx_seq_one_letter_code
_entity_poly.pdbx_strand_id
1 'polypeptide(L)'
;PELEENIKGQTVLVTGAAGSIGSELARQIAINAPRKLILYDQAETPLYYLELELLDLAPDLEIVPIVASVTDQDAVTQVFETYRPQKVYHAAAYKHVPLMEQNPRSAALTNILGTYLVGLAAARAGAQAFVLVSTDKAVRPSNVMGATKQAAERAVLHLQEQYPDTSFGAVRFGNVLGSNGSVIPLFERQLEREEPLTLTDENVTRYFMTIPEAVQLILKASLLDLFPGHVAMLDMGEPVRILDLARNMLRLSGRPFRLGENVIITGLRPGEKMHEELSAPDETVHATEERRVFLVETSKGFSEMPYPLRVSLENRDVVGLLNFLATEFFSEGGSRPVALEGLGSNLASLGSITEVEG
;
A
#
# COMPACT_ATOMS: atom_id res chain seq x y z
N PRO A 1 -15.01 12.37 17.84
CA PRO A 1 -14.30 13.09 18.91
C PRO A 1 -12.82 12.71 19.00
N GLU A 2 -12.46 11.42 19.17
CA GLU A 2 -11.06 10.97 19.33
C GLU A 2 -10.17 11.33 18.12
N LEU A 3 -10.66 11.13 16.89
CA LEU A 3 -9.91 11.49 15.69
C LEU A 3 -9.68 12.99 15.60
N GLU A 4 -10.70 13.79 15.91
CA GLU A 4 -10.59 15.24 15.95
C GLU A 4 -9.55 15.69 16.97
N GLU A 5 -9.61 15.17 18.20
CA GLU A 5 -8.65 15.49 19.27
C GLU A 5 -7.21 15.15 18.87
N ASN A 6 -7.04 14.06 18.13
CA ASN A 6 -5.73 13.56 17.72
C ASN A 6 -5.13 14.31 16.52
N ILE A 7 -5.97 14.89 15.65
CA ILE A 7 -5.54 15.61 14.42
C ILE A 7 -5.53 17.12 14.62
N LYS A 8 -6.41 17.65 15.44
CA LYS A 8 -6.58 19.08 15.66
C LYS A 8 -5.27 19.78 16.02
N GLY A 9 -4.96 20.84 15.27
CA GLY A 9 -3.75 21.64 15.48
C GLY A 9 -2.43 20.96 15.07
N GLN A 10 -2.47 19.73 14.55
CA GLN A 10 -1.29 18.99 14.09
C GLN A 10 -0.87 19.38 12.68
N THR A 11 0.40 19.23 12.35
CA THR A 11 0.88 19.23 10.98
C THR A 11 0.87 17.78 10.48
N VAL A 12 0.08 17.53 9.44
CA VAL A 12 -0.11 16.18 8.89
C VAL A 12 0.41 16.13 7.45
N LEU A 13 1.14 15.07 7.12
CA LEU A 13 1.63 14.79 5.77
C LEU A 13 0.95 13.54 5.21
N VAL A 14 0.43 13.65 3.99
CA VAL A 14 -0.10 12.52 3.21
C VAL A 14 0.75 12.36 1.96
N THR A 15 1.41 11.21 1.79
CA THR A 15 2.08 10.86 0.54
C THR A 15 1.17 10.04 -0.35
N GLY A 16 1.36 10.12 -1.66
CA GLY A 16 0.40 9.55 -2.61
C GLY A 16 -0.96 10.26 -2.49
N ALA A 17 -0.92 11.56 -2.15
CA ALA A 17 -2.09 12.36 -1.84
C ALA A 17 -3.10 12.44 -2.99
N ALA A 18 -2.64 12.38 -4.23
CA ALA A 18 -3.50 12.42 -5.43
C ALA A 18 -4.13 11.06 -5.79
N GLY A 19 -3.75 9.97 -5.10
CA GLY A 19 -4.34 8.65 -5.28
C GLY A 19 -5.71 8.51 -4.61
N SER A 20 -6.42 7.40 -4.89
CA SER A 20 -7.77 7.16 -4.35
C SER A 20 -7.83 7.15 -2.82
N ILE A 21 -6.86 6.49 -2.15
CA ILE A 21 -6.79 6.46 -0.69
C ILE A 21 -6.21 7.76 -0.15
N GLY A 22 -5.13 8.28 -0.76
CA GLY A 22 -4.46 9.51 -0.30
C GLY A 22 -5.38 10.73 -0.35
N SER A 23 -6.18 10.89 -1.41
CA SER A 23 -7.12 12.01 -1.52
C SER A 23 -8.23 11.95 -0.49
N GLU A 24 -8.73 10.76 -0.20
CA GLU A 24 -9.76 10.58 0.84
C GLU A 24 -9.17 10.76 2.25
N LEU A 25 -7.92 10.30 2.49
CA LEU A 25 -7.20 10.63 3.72
C LEU A 25 -7.11 12.15 3.90
N ALA A 26 -6.71 12.87 2.84
CA ALA A 26 -6.61 14.33 2.88
C ALA A 26 -7.95 14.99 3.21
N ARG A 27 -9.08 14.53 2.61
CA ARG A 27 -10.43 15.05 2.90
C ARG A 27 -10.83 14.82 4.36
N GLN A 28 -10.69 13.58 4.83
CA GLN A 28 -11.09 13.26 6.21
C GLN A 28 -10.18 13.93 7.24
N ILE A 29 -8.90 14.11 6.95
CA ILE A 29 -7.99 14.86 7.82
C ILE A 29 -8.36 16.34 7.81
N ALA A 30 -8.65 16.95 6.67
CA ALA A 30 -8.97 18.38 6.54
C ALA A 30 -10.15 18.81 7.41
N ILE A 31 -11.21 18.00 7.48
CA ILE A 31 -12.40 18.31 8.31
C ILE A 31 -12.17 18.14 9.82
N ASN A 32 -11.05 17.54 10.24
CA ASN A 32 -10.66 17.39 11.65
C ASN A 32 -9.70 18.49 12.14
N ALA A 33 -9.70 19.65 11.45
CA ALA A 33 -9.02 20.87 11.82
C ALA A 33 -7.52 20.72 12.13
N PRO A 34 -6.70 20.09 11.28
CA PRO A 34 -5.26 20.16 11.43
C PRO A 34 -4.78 21.60 11.30
N ARG A 35 -3.62 21.91 11.85
CA ARG A 35 -2.99 23.23 11.65
C ARG A 35 -2.50 23.39 10.20
N LYS A 36 -1.96 22.31 9.62
CA LYS A 36 -1.37 22.29 8.29
C LYS A 36 -1.52 20.89 7.68
N LEU A 37 -1.88 20.82 6.41
CA LEU A 37 -1.96 19.58 5.64
C LEU A 37 -0.99 19.63 4.45
N ILE A 38 -0.02 18.74 4.44
CA ILE A 38 0.98 18.62 3.37
C ILE A 38 0.54 17.50 2.44
N LEU A 39 0.36 17.82 1.18
CA LEU A 39 -0.05 16.90 0.13
C LEU A 39 1.17 16.59 -0.74
N TYR A 40 1.72 15.40 -0.63
CA TYR A 40 2.93 14.99 -1.34
C TYR A 40 2.59 13.96 -2.40
N ASP A 41 2.76 14.30 -3.67
CA ASP A 41 2.53 13.40 -4.80
C ASP A 41 3.37 13.80 -6.02
N GLN A 42 3.73 12.84 -6.87
CA GLN A 42 4.43 13.12 -8.13
C GLN A 42 3.47 13.51 -9.27
N ALA A 43 2.17 13.25 -9.12
CA ALA A 43 1.14 13.53 -10.12
C ALA A 43 0.60 14.96 -9.96
N GLU A 44 1.19 15.92 -10.68
CA GLU A 44 0.91 17.36 -10.55
C GLU A 44 -0.57 17.68 -10.75
N THR A 45 -1.16 17.29 -11.88
CA THR A 45 -2.55 17.67 -12.23
C THR A 45 -3.60 17.14 -11.25
N PRO A 46 -3.61 15.86 -10.86
CA PRO A 46 -4.53 15.39 -9.81
C PRO A 46 -4.31 16.07 -8.45
N LEU A 47 -3.05 16.40 -8.10
CA LEU A 47 -2.72 17.09 -6.87
C LEU A 47 -3.31 18.50 -6.86
N TYR A 48 -3.23 19.22 -7.97
CA TYR A 48 -3.82 20.54 -8.13
C TYR A 48 -5.35 20.54 -7.93
N TYR A 49 -6.05 19.57 -8.53
CA TYR A 49 -7.49 19.47 -8.32
C TYR A 49 -7.86 19.12 -6.87
N LEU A 50 -7.08 18.29 -6.22
CA LEU A 50 -7.28 17.97 -4.80
C LEU A 50 -7.09 19.23 -3.93
N GLU A 51 -6.07 20.03 -4.20
CA GLU A 51 -5.85 21.29 -3.49
C GLU A 51 -7.07 22.21 -3.61
N LEU A 52 -7.59 22.44 -4.81
CA LEU A 52 -8.78 23.26 -5.03
C LEU A 52 -9.99 22.74 -4.24
N GLU A 53 -10.23 21.44 -4.30
CA GLU A 53 -11.32 20.80 -3.57
C GLU A 53 -11.19 21.02 -2.04
N LEU A 54 -9.98 20.87 -1.50
CA LEU A 54 -9.73 21.00 -0.07
C LEU A 54 -9.81 22.48 0.39
N LEU A 55 -9.45 23.44 -0.45
CA LEU A 55 -9.65 24.87 -0.17
C LEU A 55 -11.14 25.22 -0.06
N ASP A 56 -12.00 24.58 -0.86
CA ASP A 56 -13.44 24.74 -0.74
C ASP A 56 -13.99 24.04 0.51
N LEU A 57 -13.47 22.87 0.85
CA LEU A 57 -13.91 22.06 2.00
C LEU A 57 -13.49 22.67 3.35
N ALA A 58 -12.29 23.22 3.44
CA ALA A 58 -11.67 23.76 4.65
C ALA A 58 -10.92 25.06 4.35
N PRO A 59 -11.63 26.19 4.15
CA PRO A 59 -11.04 27.46 3.66
C PRO A 59 -9.95 28.05 4.57
N ASP A 60 -9.99 27.76 5.86
CA ASP A 60 -9.02 28.26 6.84
C ASP A 60 -7.81 27.35 7.04
N LEU A 61 -7.78 26.19 6.38
CA LEU A 61 -6.70 25.23 6.50
C LEU A 61 -5.49 25.64 5.64
N GLU A 62 -4.31 25.65 6.26
CA GLU A 62 -3.07 25.80 5.49
C GLU A 62 -2.75 24.49 4.76
N ILE A 63 -2.89 24.51 3.44
CA ILE A 63 -2.61 23.38 2.54
C ILE A 63 -1.30 23.63 1.81
N VAL A 64 -0.42 22.63 1.78
CA VAL A 64 0.89 22.71 1.14
C VAL A 64 1.04 21.57 0.13
N PRO A 65 0.80 21.82 -1.17
CA PRO A 65 1.05 20.82 -2.21
C PRO A 65 2.54 20.73 -2.53
N ILE A 66 3.06 19.50 -2.60
CA ILE A 66 4.45 19.18 -2.95
C ILE A 66 4.43 18.21 -4.13
N VAL A 67 4.95 18.64 -5.27
CA VAL A 67 5.09 17.80 -6.46
C VAL A 67 6.48 17.16 -6.45
N ALA A 68 6.57 15.92 -5.95
CA ALA A 68 7.82 15.18 -5.92
C ALA A 68 7.57 13.67 -5.76
N SER A 69 8.58 12.86 -6.11
CA SER A 69 8.58 11.41 -5.88
C SER A 69 9.05 11.08 -4.47
N VAL A 70 8.47 10.07 -3.83
CA VAL A 70 8.96 9.54 -2.55
C VAL A 70 10.34 8.88 -2.66
N THR A 71 10.82 8.65 -3.88
CA THR A 71 12.18 8.15 -4.16
C THR A 71 13.22 9.27 -4.28
N ASP A 72 12.77 10.53 -4.33
CA ASP A 72 13.63 11.72 -4.29
C ASP A 72 13.96 12.05 -2.83
N GLN A 73 15.12 11.59 -2.40
CA GLN A 73 15.55 11.77 -1.01
C GLN A 73 15.72 13.23 -0.61
N ASP A 74 16.23 14.06 -1.51
CA ASP A 74 16.49 15.47 -1.19
C ASP A 74 15.17 16.20 -1.00
N ALA A 75 14.18 15.95 -1.88
CA ALA A 75 12.84 16.48 -1.74
C ALA A 75 12.15 15.99 -0.44
N VAL A 76 12.24 14.69 -0.13
CA VAL A 76 11.71 14.13 1.12
C VAL A 76 12.36 14.80 2.32
N THR A 77 13.69 14.84 2.36
CA THR A 77 14.44 15.46 3.48
C THR A 77 14.03 16.94 3.67
N GLN A 78 14.01 17.71 2.59
CA GLN A 78 13.63 19.13 2.63
C GLN A 78 12.24 19.35 3.22
N VAL A 79 11.25 18.53 2.83
CA VAL A 79 9.88 18.62 3.33
C VAL A 79 9.82 18.38 4.83
N PHE A 80 10.49 17.32 5.32
CA PHE A 80 10.50 16.99 6.74
C PHE A 80 11.27 18.00 7.59
N GLU A 81 12.38 18.55 7.10
CA GLU A 81 13.13 19.61 7.79
C GLU A 81 12.34 20.93 7.85
N THR A 82 11.63 21.27 6.75
CA THR A 82 10.89 22.51 6.64
C THR A 82 9.61 22.51 7.47
N TYR A 83 8.81 21.44 7.37
CA TYR A 83 7.46 21.42 7.90
C TYR A 83 7.31 20.61 9.18
N ARG A 84 8.23 19.68 9.48
CA ARG A 84 8.24 18.81 10.66
C ARG A 84 6.87 18.19 10.93
N PRO A 85 6.30 17.40 10.01
CA PRO A 85 4.99 16.81 10.20
C PRO A 85 4.98 15.90 11.43
N GLN A 86 3.96 16.05 12.24
CA GLN A 86 3.76 15.27 13.45
C GLN A 86 3.12 13.90 13.14
N LYS A 87 2.34 13.85 12.07
CA LYS A 87 1.70 12.61 11.59
C LYS A 87 1.92 12.43 10.11
N VAL A 88 2.23 11.20 9.71
CA VAL A 88 2.51 10.84 8.33
C VAL A 88 1.64 9.65 7.94
N TYR A 89 0.83 9.83 6.92
CA TYR A 89 0.06 8.76 6.26
C TYR A 89 0.68 8.49 4.90
N HIS A 90 1.33 7.34 4.78
CA HIS A 90 2.10 6.98 3.58
C HIS A 90 1.27 6.06 2.68
N ALA A 91 0.61 6.66 1.68
CA ALA A 91 -0.20 5.96 0.68
C ALA A 91 0.45 5.92 -0.72
N ALA A 92 1.64 6.50 -0.89
CA ALA A 92 2.38 6.46 -2.15
C ALA A 92 2.85 5.04 -2.45
N ALA A 93 2.34 4.45 -3.53
CA ALA A 93 2.72 3.12 -3.99
C ALA A 93 2.28 2.87 -5.43
N TYR A 94 2.98 1.98 -6.15
CA TYR A 94 2.47 1.34 -7.34
C TYR A 94 1.68 0.08 -6.95
N LYS A 95 0.44 -0.04 -7.42
CA LYS A 95 -0.53 -1.07 -6.97
C LYS A 95 -0.99 -2.05 -8.06
N HIS A 96 -0.75 -1.75 -9.35
CA HIS A 96 -1.25 -2.57 -10.45
C HIS A 96 -0.36 -3.77 -10.68
N VAL A 97 -0.82 -4.96 -10.27
CA VAL A 97 -0.08 -6.22 -10.36
C VAL A 97 0.48 -6.46 -11.75
N PRO A 98 -0.29 -6.42 -12.86
CA PRO A 98 0.25 -6.72 -14.19
C PRO A 98 1.36 -5.75 -14.65
N LEU A 99 1.26 -4.48 -14.23
CA LEU A 99 2.30 -3.50 -14.57
C LEU A 99 3.56 -3.72 -13.75
N MET A 100 3.44 -4.09 -12.48
CA MET A 100 4.58 -4.29 -11.60
C MET A 100 5.32 -5.60 -11.89
N GLU A 101 4.65 -6.62 -12.42
CA GLU A 101 5.31 -7.80 -12.97
C GLU A 101 6.29 -7.46 -14.12
N GLN A 102 5.97 -6.45 -14.91
CA GLN A 102 6.81 -5.96 -16.01
C GLN A 102 7.81 -4.88 -15.58
N ASN A 103 7.59 -4.26 -14.42
CA ASN A 103 8.38 -3.14 -13.91
C ASN A 103 8.83 -3.33 -12.45
N PRO A 104 9.51 -4.45 -12.11
CA PRO A 104 9.86 -4.77 -10.72
C PRO A 104 10.80 -3.74 -10.10
N ARG A 105 11.68 -3.13 -10.90
CA ARG A 105 12.56 -2.05 -10.42
C ARG A 105 11.77 -0.84 -9.93
N SER A 106 10.76 -0.41 -10.67
CA SER A 106 9.89 0.71 -10.26
C SER A 106 9.09 0.38 -9.01
N ALA A 107 8.59 -0.87 -8.90
CA ALA A 107 7.91 -1.36 -7.71
C ALA A 107 8.83 -1.34 -6.49
N ALA A 108 10.05 -1.87 -6.59
CA ALA A 108 11.03 -1.89 -5.50
C ALA A 108 11.43 -0.47 -5.06
N LEU A 109 11.72 0.42 -6.01
CA LEU A 109 12.06 1.80 -5.73
C LEU A 109 10.96 2.53 -4.97
N THR A 110 9.74 2.50 -5.49
CA THR A 110 8.63 3.27 -4.90
C THR A 110 8.10 2.61 -3.63
N ASN A 111 7.79 1.30 -3.70
CA ASN A 111 7.09 0.64 -2.61
C ASN A 111 8.01 0.28 -1.43
N ILE A 112 9.28 -0.03 -1.68
CA ILE A 112 10.23 -0.40 -0.61
C ILE A 112 11.11 0.79 -0.22
N LEU A 113 11.96 1.24 -1.16
CA LEU A 113 12.93 2.31 -0.85
C LEU A 113 12.23 3.62 -0.52
N GLY A 114 11.19 4.01 -1.29
CA GLY A 114 10.40 5.21 -1.02
C GLY A 114 9.74 5.19 0.36
N THR A 115 9.15 4.05 0.75
CA THR A 115 8.59 3.88 2.10
C THR A 115 9.65 4.02 3.18
N TYR A 116 10.82 3.40 3.01
CA TYR A 116 11.93 3.50 3.97
C TYR A 116 12.46 4.94 4.09
N LEU A 117 12.65 5.64 2.98
CA LEU A 117 13.13 7.03 2.97
C LEU A 117 12.18 7.97 3.70
N VAL A 118 10.87 7.88 3.41
CA VAL A 118 9.86 8.70 4.07
C VAL A 118 9.75 8.35 5.56
N GLY A 119 9.77 7.05 5.91
CA GLY A 119 9.75 6.61 7.31
C GLY A 119 10.97 7.07 8.10
N LEU A 120 12.18 6.95 7.51
CA LEU A 120 13.42 7.41 8.13
C LEU A 120 13.42 8.94 8.33
N ALA A 121 12.92 9.70 7.35
CA ALA A 121 12.79 11.14 7.46
C ALA A 121 11.77 11.53 8.55
N ALA A 122 10.66 10.81 8.67
CA ALA A 122 9.67 11.00 9.72
C ALA A 122 10.29 10.79 11.12
N ALA A 123 11.02 9.69 11.32
CA ALA A 123 11.71 9.41 12.56
C ALA A 123 12.71 10.50 12.93
N ARG A 124 13.56 10.91 11.99
CA ARG A 124 14.60 11.94 12.20
C ARG A 124 14.01 13.33 12.47
N ALA A 125 12.86 13.62 11.90
CA ALA A 125 12.13 14.87 12.16
C ALA A 125 11.35 14.86 13.48
N GLY A 126 11.29 13.73 14.18
CA GLY A 126 10.54 13.56 15.44
C GLY A 126 9.03 13.48 15.22
N ALA A 127 8.58 12.87 14.12
CA ALA A 127 7.16 12.60 13.92
C ALA A 127 6.60 11.70 15.06
N GLN A 128 5.37 11.96 15.46
CA GLN A 128 4.69 11.16 16.49
C GLN A 128 4.20 9.83 15.91
N ALA A 129 3.73 9.82 14.67
CA ALA A 129 3.19 8.64 14.03
C ALA A 129 3.49 8.57 12.52
N PHE A 130 3.76 7.36 12.06
CA PHE A 130 3.89 6.99 10.65
C PHE A 130 3.02 5.78 10.35
N VAL A 131 2.08 5.92 9.43
CA VAL A 131 1.13 4.87 9.04
C VAL A 131 1.35 4.48 7.59
N LEU A 132 1.80 3.24 7.36
CA LEU A 132 1.90 2.67 6.02
C LEU A 132 0.54 2.12 5.57
N VAL A 133 0.03 2.61 4.45
CA VAL A 133 -1.11 1.99 3.76
C VAL A 133 -0.62 0.74 3.05
N SER A 134 -1.07 -0.44 3.47
CA SER A 134 -0.72 -1.74 2.90
C SER A 134 -1.91 -2.43 2.24
N THR A 135 -1.83 -3.72 1.97
CA THR A 135 -2.80 -4.48 1.17
C THR A 135 -2.84 -5.95 1.58
N ASP A 136 -3.98 -6.62 1.34
CA ASP A 136 -4.14 -8.07 1.43
C ASP A 136 -3.12 -8.85 0.56
N LYS A 137 -2.65 -8.25 -0.54
CA LYS A 137 -1.66 -8.85 -1.45
C LYS A 137 -0.24 -8.96 -0.88
N ALA A 138 0.03 -8.27 0.25
CA ALA A 138 1.25 -8.44 1.03
C ALA A 138 1.27 -9.76 1.83
N VAL A 139 0.12 -10.42 1.99
CA VAL A 139 -0.01 -11.71 2.67
C VAL A 139 0.38 -12.84 1.73
N ARG A 140 1.42 -13.61 2.07
CA ARG A 140 1.96 -14.69 1.22
C ARG A 140 2.01 -14.30 -0.27
N PRO A 141 2.78 -13.28 -0.63
CA PRO A 141 2.69 -12.66 -1.95
C PRO A 141 3.03 -13.64 -3.07
N SER A 142 2.20 -13.62 -4.13
CA SER A 142 2.38 -14.40 -5.36
C SER A 142 2.82 -13.54 -6.54
N ASN A 143 3.08 -12.24 -6.31
CA ASN A 143 3.43 -11.27 -7.34
C ASN A 143 4.39 -10.21 -6.79
N VAL A 144 5.07 -9.50 -7.70
CA VAL A 144 6.06 -8.46 -7.36
C VAL A 144 5.45 -7.35 -6.52
N MET A 145 4.27 -6.88 -6.87
CA MET A 145 3.62 -5.78 -6.13
C MET A 145 3.38 -6.18 -4.67
N GLY A 146 2.78 -7.35 -4.43
CA GLY A 146 2.55 -7.87 -3.08
C GLY A 146 3.85 -8.09 -2.30
N ALA A 147 4.88 -8.66 -2.94
CA ALA A 147 6.20 -8.86 -2.34
C ALA A 147 6.86 -7.54 -1.92
N THR A 148 6.76 -6.49 -2.77
CA THR A 148 7.27 -5.16 -2.40
C THR A 148 6.51 -4.53 -1.24
N LYS A 149 5.21 -4.75 -1.15
CA LYS A 149 4.41 -4.25 -0.01
C LYS A 149 4.74 -4.99 1.28
N GLN A 150 4.94 -6.31 1.25
CA GLN A 150 5.40 -7.05 2.43
C GLN A 150 6.80 -6.60 2.87
N ALA A 151 7.73 -6.38 1.94
CA ALA A 151 9.05 -5.85 2.26
C ALA A 151 8.96 -4.44 2.88
N ALA A 152 8.03 -3.60 2.41
CA ALA A 152 7.76 -2.28 2.99
C ALA A 152 7.22 -2.38 4.43
N GLU A 153 6.31 -3.32 4.71
CA GLU A 153 5.85 -3.58 6.08
C GLU A 153 7.03 -3.92 7.00
N ARG A 154 7.92 -4.86 6.58
CA ARG A 154 9.11 -5.23 7.35
C ARG A 154 10.03 -4.02 7.61
N ALA A 155 10.21 -3.15 6.61
CA ALA A 155 11.02 -1.93 6.76
C ALA A 155 10.42 -0.96 7.78
N VAL A 156 9.11 -0.77 7.77
CA VAL A 156 8.38 0.10 8.71
C VAL A 156 8.47 -0.44 10.15
N LEU A 157 8.27 -1.73 10.33
CA LEU A 157 8.36 -2.35 11.65
C LEU A 157 9.79 -2.34 12.20
N HIS A 158 10.79 -2.48 11.34
CA HIS A 158 12.19 -2.30 11.74
C HIS A 158 12.49 -0.85 12.18
N LEU A 159 11.90 0.15 11.51
CA LEU A 159 12.04 1.54 11.94
C LEU A 159 11.43 1.77 13.33
N GLN A 160 10.36 1.06 13.71
CA GLN A 160 9.81 1.12 15.07
C GLN A 160 10.82 0.69 16.12
N GLU A 161 11.60 -0.35 15.86
CA GLU A 161 12.65 -0.81 16.80
C GLU A 161 13.78 0.20 16.94
N GLN A 162 14.18 0.81 15.81
CA GLN A 162 15.27 1.79 15.80
C GLN A 162 14.86 3.16 16.35
N TYR A 163 13.60 3.54 16.21
CA TYR A 163 13.06 4.86 16.57
C TYR A 163 11.78 4.72 17.40
N PRO A 164 11.87 4.26 18.66
CA PRO A 164 10.71 3.95 19.50
C PRO A 164 9.86 5.18 19.84
N ASP A 165 10.39 6.38 19.71
CA ASP A 165 9.67 7.64 19.96
C ASP A 165 8.66 8.00 18.85
N THR A 166 8.77 7.37 17.67
CA THR A 166 7.80 7.49 16.57
C THR A 166 6.97 6.22 16.51
N SER A 167 5.64 6.33 16.55
CA SER A 167 4.73 5.20 16.37
C SER A 167 4.68 4.77 14.92
N PHE A 168 5.33 3.66 14.56
CA PHE A 168 5.31 3.07 13.23
C PHE A 168 4.36 1.88 13.18
N GLY A 169 3.52 1.82 12.15
CA GLY A 169 2.68 0.67 11.86
C GLY A 169 2.18 0.65 10.42
N ALA A 170 1.57 -0.46 10.04
CA ALA A 170 0.98 -0.64 8.73
C ALA A 170 -0.50 -1.04 8.84
N VAL A 171 -1.31 -0.75 7.82
CA VAL A 171 -2.72 -1.13 7.76
C VAL A 171 -2.99 -1.89 6.47
N ARG A 172 -3.39 -3.16 6.61
CA ARG A 172 -3.79 -4.05 5.50
C ARG A 172 -5.30 -4.01 5.30
N PHE A 173 -5.72 -3.93 4.06
CA PHE A 173 -7.12 -4.11 3.65
C PHE A 173 -7.18 -4.64 2.22
N GLY A 174 -8.37 -5.14 1.83
CA GLY A 174 -8.62 -5.68 0.50
C GLY A 174 -8.91 -4.60 -0.54
N ASN A 175 -9.77 -4.93 -1.50
CA ASN A 175 -10.09 -3.99 -2.57
C ASN A 175 -11.04 -2.90 -2.06
N VAL A 176 -10.92 -1.71 -2.62
CA VAL A 176 -11.85 -0.60 -2.38
C VAL A 176 -12.67 -0.31 -3.62
N LEU A 177 -13.97 -0.07 -3.42
CA LEU A 177 -14.93 0.18 -4.48
C LEU A 177 -14.62 1.49 -5.22
N GLY A 178 -14.66 1.46 -6.55
CA GLY A 178 -14.50 2.67 -7.37
C GLY A 178 -13.07 3.23 -7.44
N SER A 179 -12.06 2.52 -6.91
CA SER A 179 -10.68 2.98 -7.04
C SER A 179 -10.19 2.91 -8.50
N ASN A 180 -9.32 3.86 -8.87
CA ASN A 180 -8.77 3.95 -10.22
C ASN A 180 -8.17 2.63 -10.69
N GLY A 181 -8.59 2.17 -11.88
CA GLY A 181 -8.11 0.93 -12.52
C GLY A 181 -8.60 -0.36 -11.85
N SER A 182 -9.61 -0.31 -10.96
CA SER A 182 -10.24 -1.49 -10.37
C SER A 182 -11.32 -2.09 -11.27
N VAL A 183 -11.90 -3.23 -10.85
CA VAL A 183 -12.85 -4.01 -11.65
C VAL A 183 -14.14 -3.25 -11.95
N ILE A 184 -14.65 -2.44 -11.02
CA ILE A 184 -15.91 -1.69 -11.24
C ILE A 184 -15.76 -0.66 -12.36
N PRO A 185 -14.80 0.28 -12.33
CA PRO A 185 -14.56 1.18 -13.46
C PRO A 185 -14.25 0.47 -14.78
N LEU A 186 -13.64 -0.71 -14.74
CA LEU A 186 -13.46 -1.52 -15.94
C LEU A 186 -14.81 -1.99 -16.52
N PHE A 187 -15.67 -2.54 -15.68
CA PHE A 187 -17.00 -3.00 -16.09
C PHE A 187 -17.89 -1.85 -16.56
N GLU A 188 -17.88 -0.70 -15.88
CA GLU A 188 -18.59 0.51 -16.31
C GLU A 188 -18.18 0.92 -17.72
N ARG A 189 -16.89 1.04 -17.98
CA ARG A 189 -16.37 1.37 -19.32
C ARG A 189 -16.75 0.33 -20.37
N GLN A 190 -16.73 -0.96 -20.03
CA GLN A 190 -17.15 -2.03 -20.96
C GLN A 190 -18.66 -1.94 -21.24
N LEU A 191 -19.49 -1.65 -20.24
CA LEU A 191 -20.91 -1.44 -20.40
C LEU A 191 -21.23 -0.21 -21.29
N GLU A 192 -20.53 0.91 -21.06
CA GLU A 192 -20.68 2.14 -21.86
C GLU A 192 -20.33 1.91 -23.35
N ARG A 193 -19.35 1.04 -23.62
CA ARG A 193 -18.90 0.70 -24.98
C ARG A 193 -19.67 -0.46 -25.61
N GLU A 194 -20.66 -0.98 -24.92
CA GLU A 194 -21.39 -2.17 -25.32
C GLU A 194 -20.51 -3.42 -25.53
N GLU A 195 -19.34 -3.45 -24.88
CA GLU A 195 -18.40 -4.57 -24.87
C GLU A 195 -18.83 -5.64 -23.86
N PRO A 196 -18.41 -6.90 -24.03
CA PRO A 196 -18.58 -7.93 -23.00
C PRO A 196 -17.80 -7.58 -21.74
N LEU A 197 -18.34 -7.92 -20.56
CA LEU A 197 -17.60 -7.86 -19.31
C LEU A 197 -16.54 -8.96 -19.26
N THR A 198 -15.32 -8.63 -18.89
CA THR A 198 -14.20 -9.59 -18.84
C THR A 198 -13.83 -9.93 -17.41
N LEU A 199 -13.85 -11.23 -17.10
CA LEU A 199 -13.43 -11.80 -15.83
C LEU A 199 -12.24 -12.74 -16.03
N THR A 200 -11.40 -12.83 -15.01
CA THR A 200 -10.25 -13.73 -15.06
C THR A 200 -10.61 -15.19 -14.75
N ASP A 201 -11.58 -15.43 -13.88
CA ASP A 201 -12.16 -16.75 -13.61
C ASP A 201 -13.55 -16.62 -12.98
N GLU A 202 -14.39 -17.66 -13.14
CA GLU A 202 -15.75 -17.68 -12.60
C GLU A 202 -15.80 -17.71 -11.06
N ASN A 203 -14.77 -18.25 -10.42
CA ASN A 203 -14.71 -18.47 -8.97
C ASN A 203 -13.86 -17.42 -8.23
N VAL A 204 -13.26 -16.47 -8.95
CA VAL A 204 -12.47 -15.41 -8.34
C VAL A 204 -13.32 -14.63 -7.33
N THR A 205 -12.81 -14.50 -6.13
CA THR A 205 -13.40 -13.67 -5.07
C THR A 205 -12.48 -12.55 -4.65
N ARG A 206 -13.06 -11.42 -4.24
CA ARG A 206 -12.34 -10.30 -3.65
C ARG A 206 -13.12 -9.73 -2.46
N TYR A 207 -12.40 -9.22 -1.49
CA TYR A 207 -12.98 -8.40 -0.43
C TYR A 207 -13.20 -6.99 -0.94
N PHE A 208 -14.30 -6.35 -0.54
CA PHE A 208 -14.61 -4.98 -0.92
C PHE A 208 -15.04 -4.14 0.26
N MET A 209 -14.60 -2.90 0.25
CA MET A 209 -14.98 -1.86 1.20
C MET A 209 -15.11 -0.53 0.44
N THR A 210 -15.89 0.42 0.93
CA THR A 210 -15.87 1.76 0.35
C THR A 210 -14.59 2.50 0.72
N ILE A 211 -14.13 3.43 -0.14
CA ILE A 211 -12.93 4.23 0.13
C ILE A 211 -13.07 5.06 1.42
N PRO A 212 -14.19 5.79 1.65
CA PRO A 212 -14.36 6.55 2.90
C PRO A 212 -14.32 5.68 4.16
N GLU A 213 -14.91 4.48 4.10
CA GLU A 213 -14.89 3.53 5.21
C GLU A 213 -13.50 3.01 5.50
N ALA A 214 -12.75 2.59 4.45
CA ALA A 214 -11.37 2.14 4.60
C ALA A 214 -10.49 3.23 5.24
N VAL A 215 -10.60 4.46 4.76
CA VAL A 215 -9.83 5.59 5.28
C VAL A 215 -10.20 5.91 6.72
N GLN A 216 -11.49 5.90 7.08
CA GLN A 216 -11.90 6.10 8.46
C GLN A 216 -11.29 5.05 9.39
N LEU A 217 -11.25 3.78 8.96
CA LEU A 217 -10.64 2.70 9.74
C LEU A 217 -9.11 2.80 9.79
N ILE A 218 -8.44 3.26 8.73
CA ILE A 218 -6.99 3.54 8.75
C ILE A 218 -6.69 4.62 9.80
N LEU A 219 -7.45 5.70 9.81
CA LEU A 219 -7.30 6.78 10.78
C LEU A 219 -7.53 6.28 12.22
N LYS A 220 -8.55 5.47 12.45
CA LYS A 220 -8.83 4.87 13.76
C LYS A 220 -7.75 3.86 14.19
N ALA A 221 -7.25 3.02 13.27
CA ALA A 221 -6.18 2.08 13.57
C ALA A 221 -4.92 2.80 14.08
N SER A 222 -4.62 3.97 13.55
CA SER A 222 -3.47 4.78 13.98
C SER A 222 -3.59 5.36 15.39
N LEU A 223 -4.78 5.29 16.00
CA LEU A 223 -5.04 5.76 17.37
C LEU A 223 -4.92 4.66 18.44
N LEU A 224 -4.87 3.40 18.03
CA LEU A 224 -4.80 2.28 18.96
C LEU A 224 -3.45 2.27 19.69
N ASP A 225 -3.48 2.11 21.01
CA ASP A 225 -2.28 2.07 21.86
C ASP A 225 -1.30 0.97 21.44
N LEU A 226 -1.82 -0.14 20.92
CA LEU A 226 -1.03 -1.29 20.46
C LEU A 226 -0.65 -1.22 18.97
N PHE A 227 -0.96 -0.12 18.26
CA PHE A 227 -0.61 0.02 16.85
C PHE A 227 0.90 0.09 16.59
N PRO A 228 1.73 0.74 17.44
CA PRO A 228 3.18 0.80 17.21
C PRO A 228 3.81 -0.60 17.12
N GLY A 229 4.56 -0.85 16.03
CA GLY A 229 5.23 -2.13 15.81
C GLY A 229 4.34 -3.26 15.34
N HIS A 230 3.10 -2.97 14.92
CA HIS A 230 2.15 -3.97 14.44
C HIS A 230 1.65 -3.66 13.03
N VAL A 231 1.09 -4.70 12.41
CA VAL A 231 0.26 -4.58 11.22
C VAL A 231 -1.20 -4.67 11.65
N ALA A 232 -1.96 -3.62 11.39
CA ALA A 232 -3.40 -3.67 11.55
C ALA A 232 -4.05 -4.25 10.29
N MET A 233 -5.11 -5.01 10.46
CA MET A 233 -5.94 -5.60 9.41
C MET A 233 -7.36 -5.10 9.56
N LEU A 234 -7.95 -4.58 8.48
CA LEU A 234 -9.34 -4.14 8.50
C LEU A 234 -10.29 -5.33 8.28
N ASP A 235 -11.41 -5.33 9.00
CA ASP A 235 -12.51 -6.26 8.76
C ASP A 235 -13.18 -5.92 7.42
N MET A 236 -12.97 -6.78 6.45
CA MET A 236 -13.50 -6.61 5.09
C MET A 236 -14.86 -7.28 4.89
N GLY A 237 -15.40 -7.95 5.91
CA GLY A 237 -16.61 -8.77 5.80
C GLY A 237 -16.41 -9.99 4.89
N GLU A 238 -17.48 -10.42 4.23
CA GLU A 238 -17.46 -11.60 3.36
C GLU A 238 -16.88 -11.29 1.97
N PRO A 239 -16.11 -12.22 1.38
CA PRO A 239 -15.61 -12.06 0.02
C PRO A 239 -16.72 -12.15 -1.03
N VAL A 240 -16.66 -11.28 -2.03
CA VAL A 240 -17.61 -11.20 -3.13
C VAL A 240 -17.08 -11.89 -4.38
N ARG A 241 -17.87 -12.76 -5.01
CA ARG A 241 -17.53 -13.33 -6.32
C ARG A 241 -17.62 -12.25 -7.40
N ILE A 242 -16.57 -12.12 -8.19
CA ILE A 242 -16.55 -11.12 -9.28
C ILE A 242 -17.62 -11.42 -10.35
N LEU A 243 -17.94 -12.70 -10.57
CA LEU A 243 -19.03 -13.10 -11.45
C LEU A 243 -20.40 -12.56 -10.98
N ASP A 244 -20.65 -12.56 -9.68
CA ASP A 244 -21.91 -12.04 -9.12
C ASP A 244 -21.98 -10.51 -9.22
N LEU A 245 -20.84 -9.84 -9.06
CA LEU A 245 -20.71 -8.40 -9.32
C LEU A 245 -21.05 -8.08 -10.80
N ALA A 246 -20.44 -8.82 -11.75
CA ALA A 246 -20.73 -8.66 -13.19
C ALA A 246 -22.21 -8.88 -13.51
N ARG A 247 -22.83 -9.93 -12.95
CA ARG A 247 -24.26 -10.22 -13.10
C ARG A 247 -25.14 -9.08 -12.60
N ASN A 248 -24.82 -8.52 -11.44
CA ASN A 248 -25.56 -7.40 -10.87
C ASN A 248 -25.43 -6.13 -11.72
N MET A 249 -24.24 -5.82 -12.21
CA MET A 249 -24.01 -4.65 -13.06
C MET A 249 -24.72 -4.76 -14.41
N LEU A 250 -24.73 -5.95 -15.05
CA LEU A 250 -25.53 -6.21 -16.26
C LEU A 250 -27.04 -6.02 -15.98
N ARG A 251 -27.53 -6.57 -14.87
CA ARG A 251 -28.95 -6.40 -14.49
C ARG A 251 -29.34 -4.93 -14.29
N LEU A 252 -28.48 -4.16 -13.62
CA LEU A 252 -28.70 -2.72 -13.41
C LEU A 252 -28.68 -1.92 -14.72
N SER A 253 -27.88 -2.36 -15.69
CA SER A 253 -27.83 -1.76 -17.05
C SER A 253 -28.94 -2.26 -17.99
N GLY A 254 -29.88 -3.10 -17.49
CA GLY A 254 -30.96 -3.68 -18.31
C GLY A 254 -30.53 -4.77 -19.29
N ARG A 255 -29.32 -5.33 -19.13
CA ARG A 255 -28.78 -6.36 -20.02
C ARG A 255 -28.89 -7.75 -19.37
N PRO A 256 -29.23 -8.81 -20.14
CA PRO A 256 -29.23 -10.18 -19.62
C PRO A 256 -27.82 -10.66 -19.33
N PHE A 257 -27.67 -11.53 -18.33
CA PHE A 257 -26.40 -12.24 -18.09
C PHE A 257 -26.31 -13.46 -19.01
N ARG A 258 -25.24 -13.54 -19.84
CA ARG A 258 -24.95 -14.68 -20.72
C ARG A 258 -23.46 -14.96 -20.75
N LEU A 259 -23.06 -16.04 -20.08
CA LEU A 259 -21.67 -16.49 -20.09
C LEU A 259 -21.26 -16.94 -21.49
N GLY A 260 -20.12 -16.50 -21.96
CA GLY A 260 -19.60 -16.75 -23.32
C GLY A 260 -20.11 -15.76 -24.39
N GLU A 261 -21.07 -14.89 -24.07
CA GLU A 261 -21.58 -13.83 -24.96
C GLU A 261 -21.22 -12.43 -24.44
N ASN A 262 -21.87 -12.01 -23.35
CA ASN A 262 -21.60 -10.69 -22.76
C ASN A 262 -20.86 -10.75 -21.41
N VAL A 263 -20.41 -11.93 -21.02
CA VAL A 263 -19.45 -12.18 -19.96
C VAL A 263 -18.41 -13.19 -20.47
N ILE A 264 -17.14 -12.77 -20.55
CA ILE A 264 -16.04 -13.56 -21.11
C ILE A 264 -15.03 -13.88 -20.03
N ILE A 265 -14.63 -15.14 -19.91
CA ILE A 265 -13.55 -15.58 -19.02
C ILE A 265 -12.23 -15.52 -19.78
N THR A 266 -11.27 -14.75 -19.24
CA THR A 266 -9.99 -14.48 -19.91
C THR A 266 -8.82 -15.33 -19.40
N GLY A 267 -9.01 -16.06 -18.29
CA GLY A 267 -7.95 -16.74 -17.57
C GLY A 267 -7.26 -15.85 -16.52
N LEU A 268 -6.74 -16.47 -15.45
CA LEU A 268 -5.98 -15.76 -14.42
C LEU A 268 -4.72 -15.14 -15.02
N ARG A 269 -4.39 -13.94 -14.58
CA ARG A 269 -3.16 -13.25 -14.96
C ARG A 269 -1.98 -13.78 -14.14
N PRO A 270 -0.74 -13.67 -14.64
CA PRO A 270 0.44 -14.00 -13.84
C PRO A 270 0.43 -13.26 -12.49
N GLY A 271 0.65 -14.01 -11.40
CA GLY A 271 0.66 -13.46 -10.04
C GLY A 271 -0.73 -13.16 -9.45
N GLU A 272 -1.82 -13.39 -10.19
CA GLU A 272 -3.18 -13.20 -9.65
C GLU A 272 -3.62 -14.44 -8.85
N LYS A 273 -4.14 -14.22 -7.63
CA LYS A 273 -4.74 -15.27 -6.80
C LYS A 273 -6.22 -15.45 -7.10
N MET A 274 -6.70 -16.70 -6.99
CA MET A 274 -8.13 -17.01 -7.04
C MET A 274 -8.88 -16.33 -5.88
N HIS A 275 -8.32 -16.45 -4.67
CA HIS A 275 -8.84 -15.87 -3.43
C HIS A 275 -7.72 -15.11 -2.73
N GLU A 276 -7.99 -13.88 -2.31
CA GLU A 276 -7.04 -13.12 -1.50
C GLU A 276 -7.21 -13.49 -0.02
N GLU A 277 -6.13 -13.29 0.74
CA GLU A 277 -6.08 -13.58 2.17
C GLU A 277 -5.77 -12.31 2.95
N LEU A 278 -6.46 -12.10 4.07
CA LEU A 278 -6.22 -10.95 4.95
C LEU A 278 -5.12 -11.23 5.99
N SER A 279 -4.94 -12.49 6.36
CA SER A 279 -3.87 -12.96 7.24
C SER A 279 -3.29 -14.28 6.75
N ALA A 280 -2.02 -14.54 7.06
CA ALA A 280 -1.37 -15.82 6.78
C ALA A 280 -1.70 -16.85 7.87
N PRO A 281 -1.58 -18.18 7.60
CA PRO A 281 -1.83 -19.23 8.59
C PRO A 281 -0.90 -19.20 9.80
N ASP A 282 0.28 -18.61 9.67
CA ASP A 282 1.27 -18.43 10.73
C ASP A 282 1.16 -17.09 11.44
N GLU A 283 0.16 -16.29 11.10
CA GLU A 283 -0.17 -15.03 11.77
C GLU A 283 -1.27 -15.26 12.80
N THR A 284 -1.12 -14.66 13.97
CA THR A 284 -2.16 -14.61 15.00
C THR A 284 -2.90 -13.29 14.92
N VAL A 285 -4.23 -13.36 14.86
CA VAL A 285 -5.10 -12.19 14.74
C VAL A 285 -5.72 -11.87 16.09
N HIS A 286 -5.50 -10.65 16.56
CA HIS A 286 -5.99 -10.15 17.84
C HIS A 286 -7.07 -9.09 17.61
N ALA A 287 -8.21 -9.24 18.32
CA ALA A 287 -9.24 -8.21 18.35
C ALA A 287 -8.75 -6.96 19.10
N THR A 288 -9.24 -5.79 18.66
CA THR A 288 -8.94 -4.51 19.31
C THR A 288 -10.22 -3.88 19.87
N GLU A 289 -10.10 -2.75 20.54
CA GLU A 289 -11.23 -1.93 21.00
C GLU A 289 -12.05 -1.35 19.81
N GLU A 290 -11.41 -1.11 18.66
CA GLU A 290 -12.13 -0.80 17.43
C GLU A 290 -12.57 -2.11 16.75
N ARG A 291 -13.86 -2.40 16.80
CA ARG A 291 -14.44 -3.69 16.39
C ARG A 291 -14.09 -4.15 14.97
N ARG A 292 -13.75 -3.21 14.09
CA ARG A 292 -13.44 -3.50 12.69
C ARG A 292 -11.96 -3.42 12.37
N VAL A 293 -11.11 -3.36 13.38
CA VAL A 293 -9.66 -3.36 13.25
C VAL A 293 -9.09 -4.48 14.10
N PHE A 294 -8.28 -5.31 13.49
CA PHE A 294 -7.54 -6.38 14.14
C PHE A 294 -6.05 -6.08 14.07
N LEU A 295 -5.29 -6.53 15.05
CA LEU A 295 -3.83 -6.53 14.98
C LEU A 295 -3.34 -7.91 14.58
N VAL A 296 -2.32 -7.93 13.75
CA VAL A 296 -1.70 -9.14 13.23
C VAL A 296 -0.31 -9.29 13.84
N GLU A 297 -0.08 -10.42 14.47
CA GLU A 297 1.22 -10.83 15.01
C GLU A 297 1.73 -12.05 14.25
N THR A 298 2.98 -12.05 13.80
CA THR A 298 3.58 -13.20 13.15
C THR A 298 4.37 -14.05 14.15
N SER A 299 4.31 -15.38 13.98
CA SER A 299 5.04 -16.34 14.82
C SER A 299 6.57 -16.17 14.75
N LYS A 300 7.08 -15.58 13.68
CA LYS A 300 8.53 -15.32 13.49
C LYS A 300 8.98 -13.95 14.01
N GLY A 301 8.04 -13.16 14.58
CA GLY A 301 8.25 -11.75 14.87
C GLY A 301 8.58 -10.97 13.57
N PHE A 302 7.92 -9.86 13.32
CA PHE A 302 8.40 -8.93 12.27
C PHE A 302 9.70 -8.24 12.69
N SER A 303 10.19 -8.55 13.88
CA SER A 303 11.29 -7.85 14.55
C SER A 303 12.63 -7.95 13.86
N GLU A 304 12.89 -8.95 13.05
CA GLU A 304 14.14 -9.00 12.31
C GLU A 304 13.91 -8.71 10.82
N MET A 305 14.22 -7.49 10.41
CA MET A 305 14.35 -7.22 8.98
C MET A 305 15.48 -8.08 8.40
N PRO A 306 15.21 -8.90 7.36
CA PRO A 306 16.23 -9.75 6.75
C PRO A 306 17.48 -8.95 6.39
N TYR A 307 18.66 -9.48 6.74
CA TYR A 307 19.94 -8.79 6.52
C TYR A 307 20.12 -8.25 5.08
N PRO A 308 19.82 -9.04 4.02
CA PRO A 308 19.91 -8.53 2.64
C PRO A 308 18.99 -7.33 2.36
N LEU A 309 17.77 -7.32 2.93
CA LEU A 309 16.84 -6.20 2.79
C LEU A 309 17.40 -4.97 3.49
N ARG A 310 17.88 -5.11 4.73
CA ARG A 310 18.45 -4.02 5.52
C ARG A 310 19.64 -3.37 4.81
N VAL A 311 20.62 -4.15 4.41
CA VAL A 311 21.83 -3.65 3.74
C VAL A 311 21.47 -2.95 2.43
N SER A 312 20.52 -3.50 1.66
CA SER A 312 20.09 -2.88 0.41
C SER A 312 19.40 -1.54 0.64
N LEU A 313 18.59 -1.40 1.70
CA LEU A 313 17.95 -0.14 2.07
C LEU A 313 18.95 0.91 2.55
N GLU A 314 19.84 0.54 3.46
CA GLU A 314 20.89 1.42 4.01
C GLU A 314 21.81 1.96 2.91
N ASN A 315 22.18 1.11 1.94
CA ASN A 315 23.02 1.47 0.80
C ASN A 315 22.23 1.98 -0.42
N ARG A 316 20.90 1.98 -0.37
CA ARG A 316 20.02 2.32 -1.51
C ARG A 316 20.30 1.49 -2.75
N ASP A 317 20.64 0.25 -2.54
CA ASP A 317 20.98 -0.70 -3.58
C ASP A 317 19.71 -1.34 -4.16
N VAL A 318 19.26 -0.81 -5.28
CA VAL A 318 18.06 -1.31 -5.98
C VAL A 318 18.28 -2.72 -6.53
N VAL A 319 19.50 -3.05 -6.94
CA VAL A 319 19.84 -4.40 -7.41
C VAL A 319 19.75 -5.38 -6.26
N GLY A 320 20.27 -5.01 -5.09
CA GLY A 320 20.12 -5.78 -3.85
C GLY A 320 18.67 -5.99 -3.46
N LEU A 321 17.80 -4.96 -3.58
CA LEU A 321 16.36 -5.10 -3.34
C LEU A 321 15.70 -6.09 -4.30
N LEU A 322 16.04 -6.05 -5.59
CA LEU A 322 15.52 -6.99 -6.58
C LEU A 322 15.99 -8.42 -6.32
N ASN A 323 17.26 -8.60 -5.95
CA ASN A 323 17.81 -9.89 -5.56
C ASN A 323 17.11 -10.43 -4.30
N PHE A 324 16.89 -9.58 -3.30
CA PHE A 324 16.12 -9.96 -2.11
C PHE A 324 14.72 -10.44 -2.49
N LEU A 325 13.97 -9.68 -3.31
CA LEU A 325 12.64 -10.08 -3.76
C LEU A 325 12.68 -11.45 -4.49
N ALA A 326 13.62 -11.61 -5.41
CA ALA A 326 13.77 -12.83 -6.19
C ALA A 326 14.08 -14.07 -5.31
N THR A 327 14.86 -13.89 -4.28
CA THR A 327 15.29 -14.98 -3.39
C THR A 327 14.27 -15.30 -2.32
N GLU A 328 13.73 -14.29 -1.68
CA GLU A 328 12.81 -14.46 -0.53
C GLU A 328 11.42 -14.95 -0.97
N PHE A 329 10.89 -14.43 -2.08
CA PHE A 329 9.50 -14.67 -2.46
C PHE A 329 9.30 -15.59 -3.66
N PHE A 330 10.34 -15.83 -4.47
CA PHE A 330 10.21 -16.54 -5.74
C PHE A 330 11.25 -17.67 -5.95
N SER A 331 11.90 -18.13 -4.86
CA SER A 331 12.97 -19.16 -4.94
C SER A 331 12.46 -20.60 -5.03
N GLU A 332 11.28 -20.89 -4.50
CA GLU A 332 10.74 -22.26 -4.44
C GLU A 332 9.53 -22.45 -5.37
N GLY A 333 9.73 -23.10 -6.54
CA GLY A 333 8.67 -23.78 -7.31
C GLY A 333 7.53 -22.93 -7.88
N GLY A 334 7.48 -21.62 -7.62
CA GLY A 334 6.54 -20.69 -8.21
C GLY A 334 7.05 -20.13 -9.54
N SER A 335 6.15 -19.72 -10.43
CA SER A 335 6.52 -19.01 -11.65
C SER A 335 7.19 -17.69 -11.25
N ARG A 336 8.52 -17.64 -11.36
CA ARG A 336 9.32 -16.44 -11.13
C ARG A 336 8.91 -15.40 -12.17
N PRO A 337 8.63 -14.16 -11.78
CA PRO A 337 8.39 -13.10 -12.74
C PRO A 337 9.52 -13.02 -13.75
N VAL A 338 9.22 -13.01 -15.06
CA VAL A 338 10.23 -13.00 -16.14
C VAL A 338 11.24 -11.85 -15.95
N ALA A 339 10.78 -10.72 -15.44
CA ALA A 339 11.63 -9.56 -15.17
C ALA A 339 12.60 -9.74 -13.96
N LEU A 340 12.44 -10.80 -13.18
CA LEU A 340 13.36 -11.20 -12.11
C LEU A 340 14.20 -12.44 -12.49
N GLU A 341 14.02 -13.01 -13.69
CA GLU A 341 14.82 -14.10 -14.19
C GLU A 341 16.30 -13.66 -14.34
N GLY A 342 17.21 -14.50 -13.84
CA GLY A 342 18.65 -14.22 -13.89
C GLY A 342 19.21 -13.40 -12.71
N LEU A 343 18.40 -12.75 -11.89
CA LEU A 343 18.91 -11.95 -10.76
C LEU A 343 19.42 -12.79 -9.58
N GLY A 344 18.96 -14.01 -9.40
CA GLY A 344 19.40 -14.89 -8.29
C GLY A 344 20.60 -15.80 -8.58
N SER A 345 20.99 -15.97 -9.84
CA SER A 345 22.08 -16.86 -10.24
C SER A 345 23.49 -16.24 -10.05
N ASN A 346 23.59 -14.94 -9.94
CA ASN A 346 24.85 -14.22 -9.74
C ASN A 346 25.32 -14.17 -8.27
N LEU A 347 24.47 -14.48 -7.29
CA LEU A 347 24.86 -14.49 -5.88
C LEU A 347 25.71 -15.72 -5.50
N ALA A 348 25.58 -16.83 -6.22
CA ALA A 348 26.40 -18.01 -6.01
C ALA A 348 27.87 -17.81 -6.45
N SER A 349 28.12 -16.83 -7.34
CA SER A 349 29.47 -16.50 -7.83
C SER A 349 30.17 -15.39 -7.03
N LEU A 350 29.44 -14.64 -6.18
CA LEU A 350 30.00 -13.60 -5.31
C LEU A 350 30.28 -14.10 -3.88
N GLY A 351 29.87 -15.31 -3.54
CA GLY A 351 30.10 -15.94 -2.23
C GLY A 351 31.51 -16.55 -2.04
N SER A 352 32.43 -16.37 -2.97
CA SER A 352 33.80 -16.92 -2.88
C SER A 352 34.91 -15.86 -2.79
N ILE A 353 34.57 -14.64 -2.37
CA ILE A 353 35.61 -13.69 -1.92
C ILE A 353 35.61 -13.73 -0.40
N THR A 354 36.07 -14.84 0.13
CA THR A 354 36.52 -14.99 1.51
C THR A 354 37.98 -14.65 1.60
N GLU A 355 38.30 -13.96 2.69
CA GLU A 355 39.59 -13.96 3.37
C GLU A 355 40.83 -13.72 2.49
N VAL A 356 41.21 -12.47 2.41
CA VAL A 356 42.64 -12.15 2.34
C VAL A 356 43.04 -11.60 3.71
N GLU A 357 43.72 -12.46 4.45
CA GLU A 357 44.56 -12.10 5.60
C GLU A 357 45.54 -10.97 5.23
N GLY A 358 45.71 -10.04 6.15
CA GLY A 358 46.73 -9.01 6.08
C GLY A 358 46.53 -7.94 7.14
#